data_7f5da55d0561b2313145b7cf81ecf421
#
_entry.id   7f5da55d0561b2313145b7cf81ecf421
#
_cell.length_a   1.000
_cell.length_b   1.000
_cell.length_c   1.000
_cell.angle_alpha   90.00
_cell.angle_beta   90.00
_cell.angle_gamma   90.00
#
_symmetry.space_group_name_H-M   'P 1'
#
loop_
_entity.id
_entity.type
_entity.pdbx_description
1 polymer ?
#
loop_
_entity_poly.entity_id
_entity_poly.type
_entity_poly.pdbx_seq_one_letter_code
_entity_poly.pdbx_strand_id
1 'polypeptide(L)'
;WGGPGPGYEWPESNHGIHVDYKGNVWIGGNGAKDAQILKFTKDGKFLMQVGHYGQNAGSNNLENFGRAAKIWVDPKTNEAYVADGYLNKRVAVLDADTGKMKRYWGAYGNKPEDKDLGKYDPGAPPPQQFRNPVHCVERANDGLVYVCDRQADRIQVFRADGTFVKEAFFAKNTLGSGSTWDLAFSKDSQQRFVF
;
A
#
# COMPACT_ATOMS: atom_id res chain seq x y z
N TRP A 1 -18.35 0.74 -16.09
CA TRP A 1 -17.27 -0.09 -16.60
C TRP A 1 -16.55 -0.84 -15.47
N GLY A 2 -15.76 -1.82 -15.82
CA GLY A 2 -15.04 -2.69 -14.89
C GLY A 2 -15.15 -4.16 -15.33
N GLY A 3 -14.14 -4.95 -15.04
CA GLY A 3 -14.05 -6.35 -15.43
C GLY A 3 -12.98 -6.62 -16.50
N PRO A 4 -12.80 -7.89 -16.87
CA PRO A 4 -11.82 -8.30 -17.88
C PRO A 4 -12.00 -7.59 -19.20
N GLY A 5 -10.89 -7.30 -19.87
CA GLY A 5 -10.88 -6.64 -21.18
C GLY A 5 -9.55 -6.84 -21.91
N PRO A 6 -9.43 -6.36 -23.14
CA PRO A 6 -8.23 -6.54 -23.92
C PRO A 6 -7.05 -5.72 -23.38
N GLY A 7 -5.87 -6.34 -23.34
CA GLY A 7 -4.61 -5.66 -23.03
C GLY A 7 -4.28 -5.51 -21.55
N TYR A 8 -5.09 -6.07 -20.64
CA TYR A 8 -4.81 -6.08 -19.21
C TYR A 8 -5.38 -7.31 -18.50
N GLU A 9 -4.86 -7.58 -17.31
CA GLU A 9 -5.26 -8.71 -16.47
C GLU A 9 -6.07 -8.20 -15.27
N TRP A 10 -7.42 -8.40 -15.32
CA TRP A 10 -8.30 -7.95 -14.25
C TRP A 10 -8.08 -8.76 -12.97
N PRO A 11 -8.04 -8.13 -11.77
CA PRO A 11 -7.83 -8.86 -10.52
C PRO A 11 -8.97 -9.83 -10.19
N GLU A 12 -8.63 -10.93 -9.52
CA GLU A 12 -9.61 -11.90 -9.00
C GLU A 12 -10.51 -11.27 -7.94
N SER A 13 -9.93 -10.42 -7.09
CA SER A 13 -10.63 -9.74 -6.00
C SER A 13 -10.19 -8.28 -5.97
N ASN A 14 -11.06 -7.38 -6.43
CA ASN A 14 -10.78 -5.96 -6.45
C ASN A 14 -10.56 -5.43 -5.03
N HIS A 15 -9.46 -4.70 -4.85
CA HIS A 15 -9.11 -4.05 -3.61
C HIS A 15 -8.27 -2.80 -3.90
N GLY A 16 -8.30 -1.81 -3.00
CA GLY A 16 -7.46 -0.63 -3.13
C GLY A 16 -7.77 0.23 -4.36
N ILE A 17 -9.04 0.63 -4.54
CA ILE A 17 -9.43 1.57 -5.60
C ILE A 17 -9.08 3.00 -5.18
N HIS A 18 -8.41 3.74 -6.07
CA HIS A 18 -8.05 5.14 -5.88
C HIS A 18 -8.33 5.97 -7.14
N VAL A 19 -8.85 7.17 -6.97
CA VAL A 19 -8.98 8.14 -8.06
C VAL A 19 -7.92 9.21 -7.85
N ASP A 20 -6.97 9.31 -8.78
CA ASP A 20 -5.88 10.27 -8.69
C ASP A 20 -6.33 11.71 -9.03
N TYR A 21 -5.47 12.68 -8.79
CA TYR A 21 -5.74 14.09 -9.03
C TYR A 21 -5.93 14.46 -10.52
N LYS A 22 -5.54 13.57 -11.44
CA LYS A 22 -5.80 13.68 -12.90
C LYS A 22 -7.15 13.06 -13.29
N GLY A 23 -7.87 12.46 -12.32
CA GLY A 23 -9.13 11.75 -12.54
C GLY A 23 -8.95 10.32 -13.06
N ASN A 24 -7.74 9.75 -13.03
CA ASN A 24 -7.53 8.36 -13.40
C ASN A 24 -7.86 7.43 -12.24
N VAL A 25 -8.37 6.27 -12.55
CA VAL A 25 -8.76 5.23 -11.59
C VAL A 25 -7.67 4.17 -11.52
N TRP A 26 -7.15 3.97 -10.31
CA TRP A 26 -6.18 2.93 -10.02
C TRP A 26 -6.86 1.78 -9.30
N ILE A 27 -6.53 0.56 -9.66
CA ILE A 27 -7.16 -0.65 -9.11
C ILE A 27 -6.06 -1.65 -8.75
N GLY A 28 -6.04 -2.07 -7.50
CA GLY A 28 -5.28 -3.21 -7.02
C GLY A 28 -6.18 -4.41 -6.76
N GLY A 29 -5.59 -5.52 -6.39
CA GLY A 29 -6.31 -6.73 -6.04
C GLY A 29 -5.69 -7.48 -4.88
N ASN A 30 -6.51 -8.23 -4.13
CA ASN A 30 -6.07 -9.10 -3.03
C ASN A 30 -6.44 -10.56 -3.22
N GLY A 31 -6.89 -10.96 -4.42
CA GLY A 31 -7.10 -12.36 -4.77
C GLY A 31 -5.81 -13.19 -4.75
N ALA A 32 -5.93 -14.50 -4.78
CA ALA A 32 -4.81 -15.41 -4.51
C ALA A 32 -3.60 -15.19 -5.43
N LYS A 33 -3.85 -14.77 -6.66
CA LYS A 33 -2.83 -14.57 -7.68
C LYS A 33 -2.66 -13.10 -8.12
N ASP A 34 -3.35 -12.16 -7.47
CA ASP A 34 -3.27 -10.75 -7.84
C ASP A 34 -1.87 -10.18 -7.53
N ALA A 35 -1.13 -9.90 -8.59
CA ALA A 35 0.24 -9.39 -8.51
C ALA A 35 0.45 -8.16 -9.42
N GLN A 36 -0.66 -7.57 -9.90
CA GLN A 36 -0.69 -6.41 -10.79
C GLN A 36 -1.50 -5.25 -10.21
N ILE A 37 -1.25 -4.07 -10.75
CA ILE A 37 -2.02 -2.85 -10.55
C ILE A 37 -2.44 -2.34 -11.92
N LEU A 38 -3.69 -1.89 -12.03
CA LEU A 38 -4.26 -1.34 -13.24
C LEU A 38 -4.55 0.15 -13.10
N LYS A 39 -4.42 0.88 -14.20
CA LYS A 39 -4.80 2.30 -14.30
C LYS A 39 -5.70 2.53 -15.50
N PHE A 40 -6.78 3.27 -15.29
CA PHE A 40 -7.78 3.62 -16.30
C PHE A 40 -8.10 5.11 -16.26
N THR A 41 -8.65 5.65 -17.33
CA THR A 41 -9.36 6.94 -17.27
C THR A 41 -10.67 6.78 -16.49
N LYS A 42 -11.28 7.87 -16.05
CA LYS A 42 -12.61 7.87 -15.40
C LYS A 42 -13.69 7.18 -16.25
N ASP A 43 -13.54 7.21 -17.57
CA ASP A 43 -14.49 6.64 -18.52
C ASP A 43 -14.18 5.16 -18.86
N GLY A 44 -13.19 4.56 -18.18
CA GLY A 44 -12.85 3.13 -18.32
C GLY A 44 -11.89 2.79 -19.45
N LYS A 45 -11.24 3.77 -20.09
CA LYS A 45 -10.19 3.48 -21.06
C LYS A 45 -8.94 3.00 -20.33
N PHE A 46 -8.42 1.83 -20.67
CA PHE A 46 -7.18 1.28 -20.15
C PHE A 46 -6.00 2.20 -20.47
N LEU A 47 -5.16 2.47 -19.47
CA LEU A 47 -3.96 3.29 -19.59
C LEU A 47 -2.67 2.51 -19.32
N MET A 48 -2.67 1.69 -18.27
CA MET A 48 -1.43 1.04 -17.84
C MET A 48 -1.73 -0.16 -16.93
N GLN A 49 -0.89 -1.17 -17.02
CA GLN A 49 -0.73 -2.25 -16.06
C GLN A 49 0.71 -2.28 -15.55
N VAL A 50 0.90 -2.47 -14.25
CA VAL A 50 2.18 -2.73 -13.62
C VAL A 50 2.11 -4.06 -12.91
N GLY A 51 3.03 -4.96 -13.21
CA GLY A 51 3.01 -6.34 -12.74
C GLY A 51 2.08 -7.25 -13.54
N HIS A 52 2.14 -8.55 -13.25
CA HIS A 52 1.40 -9.58 -13.99
C HIS A 52 0.75 -10.57 -13.05
N TYR A 53 -0.48 -10.96 -13.39
CA TYR A 53 -1.25 -11.96 -12.65
C TYR A 53 -0.45 -13.24 -12.43
N GLY A 54 -0.46 -13.74 -11.21
CA GLY A 54 0.22 -14.97 -10.83
C GLY A 54 1.75 -14.88 -10.70
N GLN A 55 2.36 -13.71 -10.96
CA GLN A 55 3.82 -13.58 -10.98
C GLN A 55 4.40 -12.88 -9.74
N ASN A 56 3.78 -13.05 -8.56
CA ASN A 56 4.39 -12.59 -7.33
C ASN A 56 5.74 -13.30 -7.10
N ALA A 57 6.78 -12.53 -6.77
CA ALA A 57 8.12 -13.03 -6.47
C ALA A 57 8.71 -12.40 -5.19
N GLY A 58 7.83 -12.08 -4.23
CA GLY A 58 8.18 -11.56 -2.91
C GLY A 58 8.39 -10.06 -2.83
N SER A 59 8.61 -9.58 -1.61
CA SER A 59 8.66 -8.15 -1.26
C SER A 59 9.82 -7.38 -1.87
N ASN A 60 10.82 -8.04 -2.40
CA ASN A 60 11.97 -7.39 -3.05
C ASN A 60 11.90 -7.42 -4.59
N ASN A 61 10.82 -7.94 -5.17
CA ASN A 61 10.61 -7.92 -6.61
C ASN A 61 10.28 -6.49 -7.08
N LEU A 62 10.88 -6.06 -8.22
CA LEU A 62 10.72 -4.69 -8.73
C LEU A 62 9.60 -4.54 -9.76
N GLU A 63 9.04 -5.63 -10.23
CA GLU A 63 8.07 -5.65 -11.33
C GLU A 63 6.65 -5.98 -10.85
N ASN A 64 6.52 -6.94 -9.92
CA ASN A 64 5.24 -7.49 -9.51
C ASN A 64 4.92 -7.17 -8.02
N PHE A 65 3.64 -7.23 -7.69
CA PHE A 65 3.12 -6.97 -6.34
C PHE A 65 2.69 -8.27 -5.65
N GLY A 66 2.43 -8.16 -4.35
CA GLY A 66 1.90 -9.24 -3.54
C GLY A 66 0.55 -8.88 -2.93
N ARG A 67 -0.47 -8.77 -3.77
CA ARG A 67 -1.84 -8.44 -3.35
C ARG A 67 -1.92 -7.05 -2.73
N ALA A 68 -1.82 -6.03 -3.57
CA ALA A 68 -1.83 -4.62 -3.16
C ALA A 68 -3.14 -4.24 -2.44
N ALA A 69 -3.00 -3.67 -1.24
CA ALA A 69 -4.15 -3.32 -0.39
C ALA A 69 -4.69 -1.92 -0.68
N LYS A 70 -3.82 -0.93 -0.83
CA LYS A 70 -4.19 0.47 -1.12
C LYS A 70 -3.20 1.10 -2.07
N ILE A 71 -3.70 2.00 -2.89
CA ILE A 71 -2.91 2.88 -3.76
C ILE A 71 -3.28 4.31 -3.40
N TRP A 72 -2.30 5.19 -3.34
CA TRP A 72 -2.50 6.62 -3.17
C TRP A 72 -1.50 7.37 -4.06
N VAL A 73 -1.95 8.40 -4.78
CA VAL A 73 -1.12 9.16 -5.72
C VAL A 73 -0.91 10.58 -5.21
N ASP A 74 0.35 10.96 -5.04
CA ASP A 74 0.73 12.30 -4.60
C ASP A 74 0.56 13.31 -5.74
N PRO A 75 -0.31 14.32 -5.60
CA PRO A 75 -0.50 15.33 -6.63
C PRO A 75 0.71 16.28 -6.81
N LYS A 76 1.61 16.35 -5.82
CA LYS A 76 2.77 17.24 -5.87
C LYS A 76 3.97 16.62 -6.60
N THR A 77 4.19 15.32 -6.40
CA THR A 77 5.35 14.61 -6.94
C THR A 77 5.01 13.66 -8.09
N ASN A 78 3.71 13.43 -8.34
CA ASN A 78 3.20 12.45 -9.29
C ASN A 78 3.75 11.04 -9.03
N GLU A 79 3.85 10.67 -7.75
CA GLU A 79 4.26 9.36 -7.29
C GLU A 79 3.07 8.56 -6.77
N ALA A 80 2.95 7.31 -7.19
CA ALA A 80 1.97 6.37 -6.65
C ALA A 80 2.59 5.55 -5.52
N TYR A 81 2.05 5.70 -4.33
CA TYR A 81 2.40 4.91 -3.15
C TYR A 81 1.46 3.72 -3.07
N VAL A 82 2.02 2.54 -2.91
CA VAL A 82 1.29 1.27 -2.87
C VAL A 82 1.56 0.57 -1.55
N ALA A 83 0.52 0.35 -0.76
CA ALA A 83 0.55 -0.58 0.36
C ALA A 83 0.49 -2.01 -0.21
N ASP A 84 1.64 -2.59 -0.49
CA ASP A 84 1.80 -3.90 -1.09
C ASP A 84 1.92 -4.95 0.01
N GLY A 85 0.75 -5.38 0.56
CA GLY A 85 0.76 -5.93 1.89
C GLY A 85 0.05 -7.24 2.17
N TYR A 86 -0.90 -7.72 1.39
CA TYR A 86 -1.58 -8.98 1.74
C TYR A 86 -0.69 -10.22 1.59
N LEU A 87 0.33 -10.16 0.73
CA LEU A 87 1.36 -11.20 0.61
C LEU A 87 2.75 -10.63 0.82
N ASN A 88 3.07 -9.49 0.20
CA ASN A 88 4.31 -8.76 0.43
C ASN A 88 4.26 -7.93 1.74
N LYS A 89 5.40 -7.36 2.16
CA LYS A 89 5.57 -6.62 3.43
C LYS A 89 6.24 -5.28 3.19
N ARG A 90 5.68 -4.47 2.26
CA ARG A 90 6.32 -3.22 1.85
C ARG A 90 5.35 -2.12 1.48
N VAL A 91 5.88 -0.90 1.51
CA VAL A 91 5.40 0.21 0.70
C VAL A 91 6.24 0.26 -0.56
N ALA A 92 5.60 0.30 -1.72
CA ALA A 92 6.26 0.49 -3.01
C ALA A 92 5.87 1.85 -3.58
N VAL A 93 6.81 2.54 -4.22
CA VAL A 93 6.58 3.86 -4.82
C VAL A 93 6.93 3.81 -6.30
N LEU A 94 5.97 4.19 -7.12
CA LEU A 94 6.06 4.19 -8.57
C LEU A 94 6.02 5.62 -9.11
N ASP A 95 6.58 5.82 -10.27
CA ASP A 95 6.23 6.94 -11.12
C ASP A 95 4.81 6.73 -11.66
N ALA A 96 3.90 7.66 -11.42
CA ALA A 96 2.48 7.47 -11.72
C ALA A 96 2.14 7.54 -13.22
N ASP A 97 3.03 8.05 -14.06
CA ASP A 97 2.80 8.09 -15.51
C ASP A 97 3.39 6.87 -16.23
N THR A 98 4.51 6.35 -15.74
CA THR A 98 5.22 5.23 -16.40
C THR A 98 5.06 3.88 -15.72
N GLY A 99 4.61 3.85 -14.46
CA GLY A 99 4.55 2.64 -13.63
C GLY A 99 5.91 2.15 -13.14
N LYS A 100 7.01 2.84 -13.45
CA LYS A 100 8.36 2.43 -13.07
C LYS A 100 8.55 2.50 -11.55
N MET A 101 9.04 1.40 -10.95
CA MET A 101 9.43 1.38 -9.54
C MET A 101 10.56 2.37 -9.28
N LYS A 102 10.35 3.28 -8.32
CA LYS A 102 11.33 4.28 -7.89
C LYS A 102 12.07 3.84 -6.63
N ARG A 103 11.34 3.30 -5.66
CA ARG A 103 11.85 2.84 -4.36
C ARG A 103 10.80 2.00 -3.65
N TYR A 104 11.23 1.30 -2.62
CA TYR A 104 10.35 0.58 -1.69
C TYR A 104 11.04 0.42 -0.34
N TRP A 105 10.26 0.16 0.71
CA TRP A 105 10.76 -0.11 2.06
C TRP A 105 9.79 -0.96 2.88
N GLY A 106 10.33 -1.63 3.88
CA GLY A 106 9.60 -2.35 4.90
C GLY A 106 9.42 -1.55 6.19
N ALA A 107 9.04 -2.21 7.27
CA ALA A 107 8.94 -1.56 8.58
C ALA A 107 10.27 -0.91 9.00
N TYR A 108 10.19 0.22 9.67
CA TYR A 108 11.33 1.05 10.11
C TYR A 108 12.25 1.53 8.97
N GLY A 109 11.82 1.48 7.72
CA GLY A 109 12.65 1.80 6.56
C GLY A 109 13.61 0.68 6.16
N ASN A 110 13.53 -0.47 6.80
CA ASN A 110 14.38 -1.62 6.52
C ASN A 110 14.06 -2.25 5.16
N LYS A 111 14.99 -3.01 4.63
CA LYS A 111 14.71 -3.91 3.51
C LYS A 111 13.65 -4.94 3.93
N PRO A 112 12.58 -5.13 3.15
CA PRO A 112 11.55 -6.11 3.48
C PRO A 112 12.11 -7.54 3.52
N GLU A 113 11.61 -8.32 4.49
CA GLU A 113 11.84 -9.77 4.60
C GLU A 113 10.49 -10.49 4.64
N ASP A 114 10.33 -11.52 3.84
CA ASP A 114 9.08 -12.30 3.74
C ASP A 114 8.98 -13.40 4.83
N LYS A 115 9.74 -13.24 5.91
CA LYS A 115 9.74 -14.16 7.04
C LYS A 115 8.34 -14.20 7.69
N ASP A 116 7.88 -15.41 8.01
CA ASP A 116 6.70 -15.59 8.87
C ASP A 116 6.99 -15.07 10.28
N LEU A 117 6.14 -14.19 10.78
CA LEU A 117 6.24 -13.60 12.11
C LEU A 117 5.39 -14.33 13.15
N GLY A 118 4.75 -15.43 12.77
CA GLY A 118 3.84 -16.18 13.65
C GLY A 118 2.60 -15.35 14.06
N LYS A 119 1.92 -15.78 15.13
CA LYS A 119 0.78 -15.05 15.68
C LYS A 119 1.22 -13.74 16.31
N TYR A 120 0.36 -12.72 16.22
CA TYR A 120 0.58 -11.47 16.91
C TYR A 120 0.44 -11.65 18.42
N ASP A 121 1.42 -11.15 19.15
CA ASP A 121 1.43 -11.05 20.61
C ASP A 121 1.60 -9.57 21.01
N PRO A 122 0.58 -8.92 21.58
CA PRO A 122 0.68 -7.52 22.02
C PRO A 122 1.67 -7.30 23.18
N GLY A 123 2.05 -8.34 23.90
CA GLY A 123 3.06 -8.29 24.98
C GLY A 123 4.49 -8.38 24.47
N ALA A 124 4.70 -8.85 23.25
CA ALA A 124 6.03 -8.97 22.66
C ALA A 124 6.61 -7.62 22.19
N PRO A 125 7.93 -7.50 22.04
CA PRO A 125 8.54 -6.36 21.37
C PRO A 125 7.97 -6.16 19.94
N PRO A 126 7.87 -4.90 19.47
CA PRO A 126 7.38 -4.62 18.13
C PRO A 126 8.20 -5.34 17.05
N PRO A 127 7.55 -6.02 16.09
CA PRO A 127 8.25 -6.72 15.03
C PRO A 127 9.01 -5.73 14.13
N GLN A 128 10.23 -6.09 13.74
CA GLN A 128 11.09 -5.27 12.89
C GLN A 128 10.71 -5.34 11.40
N GLN A 129 9.74 -6.16 11.04
CA GLN A 129 9.12 -6.26 9.73
C GLN A 129 7.63 -5.92 9.84
N PHE A 130 7.01 -5.47 8.75
CA PHE A 130 5.56 -5.37 8.68
C PHE A 130 4.92 -6.75 8.81
N ARG A 131 3.77 -6.79 9.49
CA ARG A 131 2.86 -7.93 9.39
C ARG A 131 1.99 -7.81 8.14
N ASN A 132 1.42 -8.91 7.71
CA ASN A 132 0.44 -8.90 6.62
C ASN A 132 -0.97 -8.60 7.18
N PRO A 133 -1.71 -7.68 6.58
CA PRO A 133 -1.26 -6.84 5.47
C PRO A 133 -0.67 -5.50 5.93
N VAL A 134 0.26 -4.97 5.13
CA VAL A 134 0.48 -3.52 5.03
C VAL A 134 -0.75 -2.96 4.30
N HIS A 135 -1.67 -2.33 5.04
CA HIS A 135 -3.04 -2.17 4.54
C HIS A 135 -3.36 -0.77 4.02
N CYS A 136 -2.77 0.26 4.57
CA CYS A 136 -2.94 1.61 4.09
C CYS A 136 -1.61 2.33 3.85
N VAL A 137 -1.63 3.30 2.96
CA VAL A 137 -0.58 4.29 2.77
C VAL A 137 -1.20 5.60 2.32
N GLU A 138 -0.81 6.69 2.95
CA GLU A 138 -1.26 8.03 2.59
C GLU A 138 -0.23 9.07 3.03
N ARG A 139 -0.07 10.15 2.25
CA ARG A 139 0.87 11.22 2.57
C ARG A 139 0.11 12.46 3.04
N ALA A 140 0.52 12.98 4.20
CA ALA A 140 -0.03 14.19 4.77
C ALA A 140 0.52 15.47 4.11
N ASN A 141 -0.11 16.62 4.42
CA ASN A 141 0.29 17.93 3.90
C ASN A 141 1.70 18.35 4.34
N ASP A 142 2.17 17.84 5.50
CA ASP A 142 3.53 18.03 6.01
C ASP A 142 4.59 17.23 5.24
N GLY A 143 4.16 16.39 4.30
CA GLY A 143 5.01 15.57 3.46
C GLY A 143 5.40 14.21 4.06
N LEU A 144 4.91 13.87 5.25
CA LEU A 144 5.13 12.55 5.87
C LEU A 144 4.17 11.52 5.31
N VAL A 145 4.64 10.28 5.22
CA VAL A 145 3.89 9.12 4.73
C VAL A 145 3.47 8.25 5.91
N TYR A 146 2.18 8.01 6.04
CA TYR A 146 1.58 7.20 7.08
C TYR A 146 1.21 5.84 6.53
N VAL A 147 1.57 4.78 7.23
CA VAL A 147 1.45 3.39 6.78
C VAL A 147 0.80 2.53 7.86
N CYS A 148 -0.32 1.88 7.52
CA CYS A 148 -1.00 0.95 8.43
C CYS A 148 -0.38 -0.44 8.37
N ASP A 149 0.23 -0.87 9.46
CA ASP A 149 0.63 -2.26 9.70
C ASP A 149 -0.51 -2.94 10.48
N ARG A 150 -1.51 -3.45 9.73
CA ARG A 150 -2.83 -3.77 10.26
C ARG A 150 -2.81 -4.77 11.41
N GLN A 151 -2.15 -5.93 11.23
CA GLN A 151 -2.10 -6.96 12.27
C GLN A 151 -1.09 -6.67 13.38
N ALA A 152 -0.26 -5.63 13.25
CA ALA A 152 0.58 -5.17 14.33
C ALA A 152 -0.06 -4.03 15.14
N ASP A 153 -1.32 -3.67 14.82
CA ASP A 153 -2.09 -2.62 15.51
C ASP A 153 -1.36 -1.26 15.55
N ARG A 154 -0.56 -0.96 14.52
CA ARG A 154 0.27 0.26 14.49
C ARG A 154 0.18 1.01 13.17
N ILE A 155 0.43 2.31 13.28
CA ILE A 155 0.75 3.16 12.14
C ILE A 155 2.20 3.57 12.26
N GLN A 156 2.98 3.36 11.21
CA GLN A 156 4.33 3.87 11.09
C GLN A 156 4.38 5.08 10.16
N VAL A 157 5.19 6.06 10.52
CA VAL A 157 5.33 7.32 9.79
C VAL A 157 6.72 7.42 9.22
N PHE A 158 6.83 7.80 7.95
CA PHE A 158 8.07 7.85 7.20
C PHE A 158 8.22 9.21 6.50
N ARG A 159 9.44 9.57 6.16
CA ARG A 159 9.70 10.53 5.10
C ARG A 159 9.37 9.91 3.74
N ALA A 160 9.24 10.74 2.71
CA ALA A 160 8.92 10.27 1.36
C ALA A 160 10.00 9.34 0.75
N ASP A 161 11.22 9.38 1.26
CA ASP A 161 12.33 8.50 0.86
C ASP A 161 12.34 7.12 1.55
N GLY A 162 11.40 6.89 2.49
CA GLY A 162 11.31 5.67 3.29
C GLY A 162 12.02 5.74 4.64
N THR A 163 12.66 6.86 4.99
CA THR A 163 13.26 7.03 6.31
C THR A 163 12.21 7.02 7.40
N PHE A 164 12.33 6.12 8.37
CA PHE A 164 11.42 6.03 9.52
C PHE A 164 11.49 7.27 10.40
N VAL A 165 10.33 7.74 10.87
CA VAL A 165 10.22 8.91 11.75
C VAL A 165 9.68 8.52 13.12
N LYS A 166 8.51 7.86 13.16
CA LYS A 166 7.83 7.48 14.41
C LYS A 166 6.78 6.42 14.16
N GLU A 167 6.27 5.83 15.24
CA GLU A 167 5.10 4.96 15.21
C GLU A 167 4.15 5.24 16.37
N ALA A 168 2.91 4.79 16.20
CA ALA A 168 1.90 4.77 17.25
C ALA A 168 1.08 3.49 17.15
N PHE A 169 0.67 2.96 18.31
CA PHE A 169 -0.17 1.76 18.41
C PHE A 169 -1.61 2.18 18.73
N PHE A 170 -2.56 1.50 18.09
CA PHE A 170 -3.99 1.76 18.23
C PHE A 170 -4.69 0.46 18.61
N ALA A 171 -5.40 0.46 19.75
CA ALA A 171 -6.05 -0.72 20.28
C ALA A 171 -5.14 -1.97 20.24
N LYS A 172 -3.93 -1.84 20.75
CA LYS A 172 -2.80 -2.79 20.64
C LYS A 172 -3.13 -4.25 21.00
N ASN A 173 -4.23 -4.47 21.73
CA ASN A 173 -4.68 -5.81 22.12
C ASN A 173 -5.73 -6.40 21.13
N THR A 174 -5.89 -5.81 19.95
CA THR A 174 -6.76 -6.38 18.92
C THR A 174 -6.07 -7.58 18.28
N LEU A 175 -6.73 -8.73 18.40
CA LEU A 175 -6.23 -9.98 17.82
C LEU A 175 -6.88 -10.24 16.44
N GLY A 176 -6.43 -11.29 15.76
CA GLY A 176 -6.97 -11.70 14.47
C GLY A 176 -6.59 -10.75 13.34
N SER A 177 -7.55 -9.99 12.83
CA SER A 177 -7.30 -9.12 11.67
C SER A 177 -6.61 -7.80 11.99
N GLY A 178 -6.45 -7.45 13.28
CA GLY A 178 -5.82 -6.21 13.72
C GLY A 178 -6.75 -4.98 13.67
N SER A 179 -6.24 -3.82 14.10
CA SER A 179 -7.01 -2.60 14.34
C SER A 179 -6.83 -1.51 13.28
N THR A 180 -5.65 -1.39 12.65
CA THR A 180 -5.33 -0.27 11.76
C THR A 180 -5.64 -0.63 10.29
N TRP A 181 -6.94 -0.52 9.93
CA TRP A 181 -7.42 -0.91 8.60
C TRP A 181 -7.19 0.18 7.55
N ASP A 182 -7.47 1.41 7.88
CA ASP A 182 -7.26 2.55 6.99
C ASP A 182 -7.02 3.80 7.82
N LEU A 183 -6.67 4.89 7.15
CA LEU A 183 -6.60 6.21 7.75
C LEU A 183 -7.10 7.27 6.77
N ALA A 184 -7.59 8.36 7.33
CA ALA A 184 -7.94 9.56 6.59
C ALA A 184 -7.54 10.80 7.40
N PHE A 185 -7.02 11.80 6.73
CA PHE A 185 -6.73 13.08 7.35
C PHE A 185 -7.92 14.01 7.35
N SER A 186 -8.06 14.84 8.38
CA SER A 186 -9.03 15.92 8.38
C SER A 186 -8.78 16.88 7.21
N LYS A 187 -9.86 17.48 6.70
CA LYS A 187 -9.82 18.34 5.50
C LYS A 187 -9.42 19.79 5.79
N ASP A 188 -9.20 20.13 7.07
CA ASP A 188 -8.66 21.45 7.41
C ASP A 188 -7.21 21.59 6.90
N SER A 189 -6.77 22.82 6.67
CA SER A 189 -5.45 23.10 6.05
C SER A 189 -4.27 22.53 6.83
N GLN A 190 -4.41 22.34 8.14
CA GLN A 190 -3.38 21.82 9.03
C GLN A 190 -3.45 20.30 9.21
N GLN A 191 -4.53 19.64 8.73
CA GLN A 191 -4.77 18.21 8.93
C GLN A 191 -4.57 17.78 10.39
N ARG A 192 -5.23 18.49 11.30
CA ARG A 192 -5.02 18.34 12.76
C ARG A 192 -5.43 16.98 13.31
N PHE A 193 -6.27 16.25 12.59
CA PHE A 193 -6.80 14.95 13.02
C PHE A 193 -6.51 13.87 11.99
N VAL A 194 -6.24 12.68 12.49
CA VAL A 194 -6.17 11.43 11.74
C VAL A 194 -7.29 10.53 12.26
N PHE A 195 -8.08 9.99 11.36
CA PHE A 195 -9.20 9.08 11.66
C PHE A 195 -8.87 7.68 11.22
#